data_a25b3c6cf9454deffff4a301ee1a6d8b
#
_entry.id   a25b3c6cf9454deffff4a301ee1a6d8b
#
_cell.length_a   1.000
_cell.length_b   1.000
_cell.length_c   1.000
_cell.angle_alpha   90.00
_cell.angle_beta   90.00
_cell.angle_gamma   90.00
#
_symmetry.space_group_name_H-M   'P 1'
#
loop_
_entity.id
_entity.type
_entity.pdbx_description
1 polymer ?
#
loop_
_entity_poly.entity_id
_entity_poly.type
_entity_poly.pdbx_seq_one_letter_code
_entity_poly.pdbx_strand_id
1 'polypeptide(L)'
;NIEALTNELKKAGDQARLLQDGSEKIGNILGVIVAIAEQTNLLALNAAIEAARAGEAGRGFAVVADEVRTLATRTQHSTDEISGIVDSIQGAIKDVSQIITDVEGRSASTNEEALKAEQAIGQIQEAVANISTMNVQIASATDEQSRVTKDLNENITGISDLSHANQEA
;
A
#
# COMPACT_ATOMS: atom_id res chain seq x y z
N ASN A 1 14.05 -2.47 -1.17
CA ASN A 1 12.82 -3.14 -0.73
C ASN A 1 11.54 -2.34 -1.03
N ILE A 2 11.59 -1.00 -0.99
CA ILE A 2 10.45 -0.13 -1.35
C ILE A 2 10.12 -0.25 -2.85
N GLU A 3 11.10 -0.32 -3.72
CA GLU A 3 10.91 -0.53 -5.16
C GLU A 3 10.18 -1.85 -5.47
N ALA A 4 10.51 -2.93 -4.76
CA ALA A 4 9.81 -4.21 -4.91
C ALA A 4 8.33 -4.08 -4.50
N LEU A 5 8.05 -3.39 -3.38
CA LEU A 5 6.68 -3.13 -2.92
C LEU A 5 5.89 -2.31 -3.95
N THR A 6 6.49 -1.24 -4.49
CA THR A 6 5.84 -0.41 -5.53
C THR A 6 5.49 -1.23 -6.77
N ASN A 7 6.37 -2.15 -7.17
CA ASN A 7 6.11 -3.02 -8.33
C ASN A 7 4.99 -4.04 -8.05
N GLU A 8 4.90 -4.56 -6.82
CA GLU A 8 3.80 -5.45 -6.41
C GLU A 8 2.46 -4.71 -6.34
N LEU A 9 2.44 -3.49 -5.79
CA LEU A 9 1.24 -2.65 -5.76
C LEU A 9 0.74 -2.33 -7.17
N LYS A 10 1.64 -2.01 -8.10
CA LYS A 10 1.27 -1.79 -9.50
C LYS A 10 0.60 -3.02 -10.11
N LYS A 11 1.16 -4.21 -9.90
CA LYS A 11 0.54 -5.47 -10.37
C LYS A 11 -0.82 -5.70 -9.73
N ALA A 12 -0.97 -5.43 -8.43
CA ALA A 12 -2.26 -5.54 -7.73
C ALA A 12 -3.30 -4.56 -8.30
N GLY A 13 -2.89 -3.33 -8.63
CA GLY A 13 -3.73 -2.34 -9.30
C GLY A 13 -4.20 -2.79 -10.69
N ASP A 14 -3.28 -3.34 -11.50
CA ASP A 14 -3.62 -3.88 -12.81
C ASP A 14 -4.63 -5.04 -12.70
N GLN A 15 -4.46 -5.93 -11.69
CA GLN A 15 -5.41 -7.01 -11.43
C GLN A 15 -6.78 -6.49 -10.98
N ALA A 16 -6.83 -5.48 -10.11
CA ALA A 16 -8.08 -4.86 -9.69
C ALA A 16 -8.84 -4.25 -10.89
N ARG A 17 -8.13 -3.60 -11.82
CA ARG A 17 -8.74 -3.08 -13.06
C ARG A 17 -9.32 -4.19 -13.94
N LEU A 18 -8.57 -5.30 -14.11
CA LEU A 18 -9.09 -6.45 -14.88
C LEU A 18 -10.35 -7.06 -14.26
N LEU A 19 -10.41 -7.12 -12.92
CA LEU A 19 -11.60 -7.57 -12.20
C LEU A 19 -12.77 -6.59 -12.37
N GLN A 20 -12.51 -5.29 -12.35
CA GLN A 20 -13.52 -4.25 -12.61
C GLN A 20 -14.13 -4.42 -14.01
N ASP A 21 -13.28 -4.50 -15.04
CA ASP A 21 -13.73 -4.69 -16.43
C ASP A 21 -14.51 -6.00 -16.60
N GLY A 22 -14.09 -7.06 -15.89
CA GLY A 22 -14.79 -8.35 -15.87
C GLY A 22 -16.18 -8.24 -15.24
N SER A 23 -16.28 -7.56 -14.09
CA SER A 23 -17.55 -7.36 -13.40
C SER A 23 -18.53 -6.51 -14.19
N GLU A 24 -18.05 -5.46 -14.88
CA GLU A 24 -18.90 -4.66 -15.77
C GLU A 24 -19.46 -5.49 -16.95
N LYS A 25 -18.63 -6.35 -17.54
CA LYS A 25 -19.08 -7.26 -18.60
C LYS A 25 -20.14 -8.25 -18.11
N ILE A 26 -19.98 -8.79 -16.89
CA ILE A 26 -20.97 -9.66 -16.27
C ILE A 26 -22.27 -8.89 -16.06
N GLY A 27 -22.21 -7.67 -15.51
CA GLY A 27 -23.39 -6.81 -15.34
C GLY A 27 -24.16 -6.57 -16.65
N ASN A 28 -23.44 -6.29 -17.74
CA ASN A 28 -24.04 -6.12 -19.06
C ASN A 28 -24.74 -7.41 -19.57
N ILE A 29 -24.12 -8.58 -19.36
CA ILE A 29 -24.70 -9.87 -19.72
C ILE A 29 -25.96 -10.14 -18.89
N LEU A 30 -25.96 -9.86 -17.58
CA LEU A 30 -27.12 -10.00 -16.71
C LEU A 30 -28.29 -9.13 -17.20
N GLY A 31 -28.04 -7.89 -17.61
CA GLY A 31 -29.06 -7.04 -18.22
C GLY A 31 -29.74 -7.65 -19.46
N VAL A 32 -28.92 -8.32 -20.30
CA VAL A 32 -29.47 -9.05 -21.47
C VAL A 32 -30.32 -10.25 -21.03
N ILE A 33 -29.86 -11.00 -20.02
CA ILE A 33 -30.60 -12.18 -19.51
C ILE A 33 -31.93 -11.76 -18.90
N VAL A 34 -31.94 -10.66 -18.13
CA VAL A 34 -33.20 -10.07 -17.59
C VAL A 34 -34.16 -9.74 -18.72
N ALA A 35 -33.70 -9.03 -19.77
CA ALA A 35 -34.56 -8.67 -20.91
C ALA A 35 -35.13 -9.91 -21.63
N ILE A 36 -34.30 -10.98 -21.78
CA ILE A 36 -34.74 -12.24 -22.36
C ILE A 36 -35.80 -12.93 -21.47
N ALA A 37 -35.58 -12.93 -20.15
CA ALA A 37 -36.55 -13.50 -19.19
C ALA A 37 -37.88 -12.75 -19.20
N GLU A 38 -37.86 -11.40 -19.23
CA GLU A 38 -39.06 -10.59 -19.38
C GLU A 38 -39.79 -10.88 -20.68
N GLN A 39 -39.10 -10.95 -21.81
CA GLN A 39 -39.67 -11.29 -23.11
C GLN A 39 -40.27 -12.70 -23.09
N THR A 40 -39.57 -13.66 -22.46
CA THR A 40 -40.04 -15.05 -22.32
C THR A 40 -41.31 -15.09 -21.46
N ASN A 41 -41.36 -14.34 -20.37
CA ASN A 41 -42.54 -14.21 -19.51
C ASN A 41 -43.76 -13.66 -20.27
N LEU A 42 -43.53 -12.63 -21.10
CA LEU A 42 -44.61 -12.05 -21.95
C LEU A 42 -45.08 -13.03 -23.04
N LEU A 43 -44.16 -13.76 -23.67
CA LEU A 43 -44.50 -14.80 -24.64
C LEU A 43 -45.30 -15.93 -24.01
N ALA A 44 -44.92 -16.37 -22.84
CA ALA A 44 -45.63 -17.39 -22.07
C ALA A 44 -47.03 -16.94 -21.67
N LEU A 45 -47.17 -15.68 -21.24
CA LEU A 45 -48.48 -15.11 -20.93
C LEU A 45 -49.40 -15.09 -22.17
N ASN A 46 -48.87 -14.65 -23.32
CA ASN A 46 -49.63 -14.64 -24.56
C ASN A 46 -50.06 -16.06 -25.00
N ALA A 47 -49.14 -17.04 -24.83
CA ALA A 47 -49.44 -18.45 -25.12
C ALA A 47 -50.53 -19.00 -24.16
N ALA A 48 -50.47 -18.66 -22.88
CA ALA A 48 -51.50 -19.05 -21.91
C ALA A 48 -52.88 -18.47 -22.25
N ILE A 49 -52.93 -17.19 -22.68
CA ILE A 49 -54.17 -16.55 -23.13
C ILE A 49 -54.74 -17.27 -24.35
N GLU A 50 -53.95 -17.57 -25.36
CA GLU A 50 -54.41 -18.25 -26.56
C GLU A 50 -54.81 -19.72 -26.32
N ALA A 51 -54.09 -20.40 -25.40
CA ALA A 51 -54.46 -21.74 -24.94
C ALA A 51 -55.82 -21.73 -24.22
N ALA A 52 -56.10 -20.75 -23.38
CA ALA A 52 -57.42 -20.57 -22.75
C ALA A 52 -58.53 -20.30 -23.78
N ARG A 53 -58.20 -19.56 -24.85
CA ARG A 53 -59.14 -19.27 -25.94
C ARG A 53 -59.49 -20.50 -26.76
N ALA A 54 -58.59 -21.48 -26.86
CA ALA A 54 -58.82 -22.76 -27.56
C ALA A 54 -59.63 -23.78 -26.71
N GLY A 55 -60.02 -23.44 -25.47
CA GLY A 55 -60.85 -24.29 -24.61
C GLY A 55 -60.20 -25.65 -24.31
N GLU A 56 -60.96 -26.74 -24.39
CA GLU A 56 -60.48 -28.09 -24.10
C GLU A 56 -59.28 -28.54 -24.96
N ALA A 57 -59.19 -28.07 -26.22
CA ALA A 57 -58.07 -28.36 -27.10
C ALA A 57 -56.77 -27.64 -26.68
N GLY A 58 -56.86 -26.57 -25.87
CA GLY A 58 -55.70 -25.81 -25.41
C GLY A 58 -55.13 -26.24 -24.07
N ARG A 59 -55.78 -27.14 -23.31
CA ARG A 59 -55.38 -27.49 -21.94
C ARG A 59 -53.88 -27.88 -21.77
N GLY A 60 -53.36 -28.69 -22.72
CA GLY A 60 -51.94 -29.10 -22.68
C GLY A 60 -51.00 -27.90 -22.90
N PHE A 61 -51.36 -26.99 -23.82
CA PHE A 61 -50.57 -25.76 -24.06
C PHE A 61 -50.61 -24.79 -22.90
N ALA A 62 -51.75 -24.68 -22.19
CA ALA A 62 -51.84 -23.82 -20.99
C ALA A 62 -50.85 -24.26 -19.90
N VAL A 63 -50.75 -25.55 -19.64
CA VAL A 63 -49.80 -26.09 -18.63
C VAL A 63 -48.36 -25.76 -19.02
N VAL A 64 -47.98 -25.94 -20.29
CA VAL A 64 -46.61 -25.61 -20.77
C VAL A 64 -46.35 -24.11 -20.66
N ALA A 65 -47.32 -23.28 -21.03
CA ALA A 65 -47.20 -21.82 -20.92
C ALA A 65 -46.99 -21.36 -19.46
N ASP A 66 -47.75 -21.92 -18.51
CA ASP A 66 -47.56 -21.60 -17.08
C ASP A 66 -46.20 -22.07 -16.55
N GLU A 67 -45.69 -23.24 -16.99
CA GLU A 67 -44.36 -23.71 -16.60
C GLU A 67 -43.27 -22.80 -17.17
N VAL A 68 -43.37 -22.37 -18.44
CA VAL A 68 -42.41 -21.43 -19.06
C VAL A 68 -42.47 -20.08 -18.35
N ARG A 69 -43.65 -19.61 -17.96
CA ARG A 69 -43.81 -18.37 -17.18
C ARG A 69 -43.12 -18.46 -15.81
N THR A 70 -43.30 -19.59 -15.12
CA THR A 70 -42.67 -19.85 -13.84
C THR A 70 -41.14 -19.88 -13.99
N LEU A 71 -40.62 -20.52 -15.04
CA LEU A 71 -39.21 -20.56 -15.33
C LEU A 71 -38.61 -19.18 -15.62
N ALA A 72 -39.34 -18.35 -16.39
CA ALA A 72 -38.94 -16.97 -16.68
C ALA A 72 -38.83 -16.14 -15.39
N THR A 73 -39.82 -16.24 -14.50
CA THR A 73 -39.80 -15.56 -13.19
C THR A 73 -38.65 -16.03 -12.31
N ARG A 74 -38.39 -17.33 -12.28
CA ARG A 74 -37.23 -17.88 -11.54
C ARG A 74 -35.91 -17.39 -12.12
N THR A 75 -35.82 -17.26 -13.45
CA THR A 75 -34.60 -16.73 -14.12
C THR A 75 -34.38 -15.27 -13.71
N GLN A 76 -35.43 -14.43 -13.70
CA GLN A 76 -35.34 -13.06 -13.23
C GLN A 76 -34.81 -12.99 -11.78
N HIS A 77 -35.40 -13.77 -10.88
CA HIS A 77 -34.97 -13.78 -9.48
C HIS A 77 -33.51 -14.18 -9.33
N SER A 78 -33.08 -15.22 -10.06
CA SER A 78 -31.67 -15.65 -10.02
C SER A 78 -30.70 -14.60 -10.61
N THR A 79 -31.11 -13.88 -11.65
CA THR A 79 -30.30 -12.78 -12.18
C THR A 79 -30.21 -11.59 -11.25
N ASP A 80 -31.27 -11.27 -10.51
CA ASP A 80 -31.25 -10.22 -9.47
C ASP A 80 -30.29 -10.59 -8.34
N GLU A 81 -30.29 -11.86 -7.90
CA GLU A 81 -29.33 -12.34 -6.89
C GLU A 81 -27.87 -12.23 -7.37
N ILE A 82 -27.60 -12.62 -8.64
CA ILE A 82 -26.26 -12.51 -9.22
C ILE A 82 -25.86 -11.03 -9.38
N SER A 83 -26.79 -10.16 -9.74
CA SER A 83 -26.55 -8.71 -9.82
C SER A 83 -26.09 -8.16 -8.48
N GLY A 84 -26.72 -8.53 -7.37
CA GLY A 84 -26.31 -8.13 -6.03
C GLY A 84 -24.90 -8.63 -5.66
N ILE A 85 -24.51 -9.83 -6.14
CA ILE A 85 -23.14 -10.34 -5.97
C ILE A 85 -22.14 -9.50 -6.77
N VAL A 86 -22.47 -9.17 -8.04
CA VAL A 86 -21.61 -8.35 -8.90
C VAL A 86 -21.40 -6.97 -8.30
N ASP A 87 -22.47 -6.32 -7.79
CA ASP A 87 -22.38 -5.03 -7.11
C ASP A 87 -21.45 -5.10 -5.87
N SER A 88 -21.55 -6.18 -5.11
CA SER A 88 -20.68 -6.42 -3.96
C SER A 88 -19.21 -6.59 -4.37
N ILE A 89 -18.94 -7.29 -5.48
CA ILE A 89 -17.60 -7.45 -6.03
C ILE A 89 -17.06 -6.09 -6.49
N GLN A 90 -17.84 -5.27 -7.18
CA GLN A 90 -17.42 -3.93 -7.61
C GLN A 90 -17.10 -3.03 -6.42
N GLY A 91 -17.88 -3.10 -5.34
CA GLY A 91 -17.60 -2.42 -4.09
C GLY A 91 -16.25 -2.84 -3.51
N ALA A 92 -16.01 -4.15 -3.39
CA ALA A 92 -14.74 -4.67 -2.87
C ALA A 92 -13.52 -4.29 -3.74
N ILE A 93 -13.67 -4.25 -5.06
CA ILE A 93 -12.60 -3.81 -5.97
C ILE A 93 -12.27 -2.34 -5.75
N LYS A 94 -13.28 -1.49 -5.55
CA LYS A 94 -13.09 -0.07 -5.24
C LYS A 94 -12.31 0.12 -3.93
N ASP A 95 -12.66 -0.64 -2.90
CA ASP A 95 -11.97 -0.61 -1.61
C ASP A 95 -10.50 -1.05 -1.76
N VAL A 96 -10.24 -2.12 -2.50
CA VAL A 96 -8.87 -2.57 -2.82
C VAL A 96 -8.08 -1.49 -3.57
N SER A 97 -8.69 -0.82 -4.55
CA SER A 97 -8.04 0.26 -5.29
C SER A 97 -7.68 1.45 -4.39
N GLN A 98 -8.53 1.78 -3.43
CA GLN A 98 -8.24 2.82 -2.45
C GLN A 98 -7.07 2.42 -1.54
N ILE A 99 -7.06 1.18 -1.04
CA ILE A 99 -5.96 0.66 -0.22
C ILE A 99 -4.63 0.72 -0.98
N ILE A 100 -4.61 0.35 -2.27
CA ILE A 100 -3.40 0.43 -3.11
C ILE A 100 -2.89 1.87 -3.16
N THR A 101 -3.75 2.85 -3.44
CA THR A 101 -3.40 4.26 -3.49
C THR A 101 -2.84 4.77 -2.15
N ASP A 102 -3.46 4.38 -1.04
CA ASP A 102 -3.01 4.76 0.30
C ASP A 102 -1.63 4.16 0.64
N VAL A 103 -1.39 2.89 0.25
CA VAL A 103 -0.09 2.23 0.47
C VAL A 103 0.99 2.83 -0.43
N GLU A 104 0.69 3.20 -1.67
CA GLU A 104 1.62 3.93 -2.54
C GLU A 104 2.04 5.26 -1.92
N GLY A 105 1.09 6.05 -1.41
CA GLY A 105 1.38 7.32 -0.73
C GLY A 105 2.25 7.12 0.51
N ARG A 106 1.96 6.14 1.34
CA ARG A 106 2.77 5.81 2.52
C ARG A 106 4.16 5.30 2.16
N SER A 107 4.28 4.52 1.10
CA SER A 107 5.57 4.04 0.59
C SER A 107 6.47 5.20 0.14
N ALA A 108 5.90 6.17 -0.58
CA ALA A 108 6.62 7.37 -1.00
C ALA A 108 7.11 8.19 0.21
N SER A 109 6.26 8.40 1.23
CA SER A 109 6.64 9.09 2.47
C SER A 109 7.76 8.35 3.21
N THR A 110 7.67 7.03 3.34
CA THR A 110 8.70 6.21 3.99
C THR A 110 10.05 6.31 3.27
N ASN A 111 10.04 6.37 1.93
CA ASN A 111 11.25 6.55 1.15
C ASN A 111 11.91 7.92 1.39
N GLU A 112 11.10 8.98 1.48
CA GLU A 112 11.59 10.33 1.81
C GLU A 112 12.21 10.38 3.21
N GLU A 113 11.57 9.75 4.20
CA GLU A 113 12.10 9.65 5.57
C GLU A 113 13.42 8.86 5.62
N ALA A 114 13.53 7.77 4.85
CA ALA A 114 14.76 7.00 4.75
C ALA A 114 15.91 7.82 4.17
N LEU A 115 15.68 8.61 3.14
CA LEU A 115 16.68 9.52 2.55
C LEU A 115 17.12 10.60 3.55
N LYS A 116 16.19 11.17 4.33
CA LYS A 116 16.53 12.12 5.40
C LYS A 116 17.39 11.48 6.50
N ALA A 117 17.07 10.23 6.87
CA ALA A 117 17.87 9.48 7.84
C ALA A 117 19.29 9.19 7.31
N GLU A 118 19.43 8.84 6.05
CA GLU A 118 20.74 8.63 5.39
C GLU A 118 21.59 9.91 5.42
N GLN A 119 20.97 11.06 5.10
CA GLN A 119 21.66 12.36 5.19
C GLN A 119 22.14 12.68 6.62
N ALA A 120 21.27 12.43 7.63
CA ALA A 120 21.63 12.64 9.03
C ALA A 120 22.79 11.74 9.47
N ILE A 121 22.82 10.48 9.04
CA ILE A 121 23.92 9.54 9.29
C ILE A 121 25.22 10.06 8.65
N GLY A 122 25.16 10.60 7.42
CA GLY A 122 26.31 11.22 6.77
C GLY A 122 26.88 12.39 7.57
N GLN A 123 26.04 13.27 8.11
CA GLN A 123 26.47 14.38 8.98
C GLN A 123 27.10 13.89 10.29
N ILE A 124 26.58 12.85 10.89
CA ILE A 124 27.16 12.22 12.09
C ILE A 124 28.55 11.65 11.77
N GLN A 125 28.74 10.98 10.64
CA GLN A 125 30.04 10.45 10.22
C GLN A 125 31.08 11.57 10.05
N GLU A 126 30.69 12.69 9.44
CA GLU A 126 31.57 13.86 9.29
C GLU A 126 31.93 14.46 10.67
N ALA A 127 30.97 14.61 11.58
CA ALA A 127 31.21 15.09 12.93
C ALA A 127 32.18 14.15 13.70
N VAL A 128 32.01 12.85 13.59
CA VAL A 128 32.91 11.85 14.22
C VAL A 128 34.35 11.96 13.65
N ALA A 129 34.48 12.15 12.35
CA ALA A 129 35.78 12.34 11.72
C ALA A 129 36.47 13.63 12.25
N ASN A 130 35.75 14.72 12.40
CA ASN A 130 36.23 15.97 12.98
C ASN A 130 36.65 15.80 14.44
N ILE A 131 35.85 15.09 15.27
CA ILE A 131 36.19 14.76 16.65
C ILE A 131 37.51 13.94 16.70
N SER A 132 37.63 12.96 15.81
CA SER A 132 38.88 12.16 15.74
C SER A 132 40.11 13.04 15.44
N THR A 133 39.99 13.98 14.51
CA THR A 133 41.06 14.94 14.20
C THR A 133 41.38 15.83 15.38
N MET A 134 40.37 16.37 16.07
CA MET A 134 40.56 17.18 17.29
C MET A 134 41.24 16.37 18.40
N ASN A 135 40.89 15.11 18.58
CA ASN A 135 41.52 14.25 19.59
C ASN A 135 43.05 14.07 19.34
N VAL A 136 43.46 13.93 18.07
CA VAL A 136 44.87 13.89 17.70
C VAL A 136 45.58 15.22 18.04
N GLN A 137 44.95 16.36 17.78
CA GLN A 137 45.49 17.68 18.12
C GLN A 137 45.60 17.87 19.65
N ILE A 138 44.58 17.46 20.41
CA ILE A 138 44.59 17.52 21.88
C ILE A 138 45.74 16.64 22.44
N ALA A 139 45.91 15.42 21.93
CA ALA A 139 46.99 14.54 22.35
C ALA A 139 48.36 15.20 22.12
N SER A 140 48.59 15.80 20.94
CA SER A 140 49.83 16.52 20.62
C SER A 140 50.06 17.73 21.52
N ALA A 141 49.00 18.53 21.80
CA ALA A 141 49.09 19.67 22.71
C ALA A 141 49.41 19.24 24.16
N THR A 142 48.82 18.11 24.60
CA THR A 142 49.04 17.54 25.93
C THR A 142 50.51 17.08 26.09
N ASP A 143 51.07 16.47 25.05
CA ASP A 143 52.49 16.05 25.05
C ASP A 143 53.42 17.25 25.13
N GLU A 144 53.16 18.33 24.39
CA GLU A 144 53.91 19.57 24.44
C GLU A 144 53.78 20.26 25.81
N GLN A 145 52.58 20.30 26.42
CA GLN A 145 52.39 20.81 27.79
C GLN A 145 53.23 19.98 28.81
N SER A 146 53.26 18.67 28.67
CA SER A 146 54.05 17.80 29.55
C SER A 146 55.56 18.14 29.48
N ARG A 147 56.08 18.42 28.27
CA ARG A 147 57.49 18.84 28.08
C ARG A 147 57.76 20.20 28.75
N VAL A 148 56.89 21.18 28.46
CA VAL A 148 57.01 22.53 29.09
C VAL A 148 56.98 22.44 30.62
N THR A 149 56.10 21.61 31.17
CA THR A 149 56.00 21.42 32.62
C THR A 149 57.29 20.80 33.21
N LYS A 150 57.90 19.85 32.47
CA LYS A 150 59.17 19.26 32.88
C LYS A 150 60.30 20.29 32.86
N ASP A 151 60.42 21.10 31.80
CA ASP A 151 61.44 22.14 31.66
C ASP A 151 61.27 23.22 32.75
N LEU A 152 60.03 23.60 33.13
CA LEU A 152 59.73 24.48 34.23
C LEU A 152 60.18 23.91 35.57
N ASN A 153 59.93 22.64 35.83
CA ASN A 153 60.38 21.99 37.07
C ASN A 153 61.90 21.92 37.19
N GLU A 154 62.62 21.65 36.10
CA GLU A 154 64.08 21.70 36.04
C GLU A 154 64.65 23.12 36.32
N ASN A 155 64.01 24.17 35.75
CA ASN A 155 64.35 25.57 36.00
C ASN A 155 64.10 25.97 37.44
N ILE A 156 62.96 25.59 38.06
CA ILE A 156 62.66 25.85 39.47
C ILE A 156 63.70 25.18 40.37
N THR A 157 64.13 23.96 40.11
CA THR A 157 65.15 23.27 40.85
C THR A 157 66.47 24.01 40.75
N GLY A 158 66.88 24.46 39.57
CA GLY A 158 68.10 25.25 39.36
C GLY A 158 68.10 26.60 40.11
N ILE A 159 66.97 27.30 40.14
CA ILE A 159 66.82 28.54 40.91
C ILE A 159 66.95 28.26 42.42
N SER A 160 66.33 27.18 42.92
CA SER A 160 66.46 26.76 44.32
C SER A 160 67.95 26.49 44.71
N ASP A 161 68.67 25.76 43.86
CA ASP A 161 70.07 25.47 44.10
C ASP A 161 70.93 26.75 44.11
N LEU A 162 70.71 27.68 43.19
CA LEU A 162 71.33 29.01 43.14
C LEU A 162 71.07 29.83 44.37
N SER A 163 69.78 29.81 44.86
CA SER A 163 69.37 30.50 46.08
C SER A 163 70.04 29.97 47.33
N HIS A 164 70.18 28.65 47.43
CA HIS A 164 70.99 28.01 48.53
C HIS A 164 72.43 28.40 48.49
N ALA A 165 73.07 28.34 47.33
CA ALA A 165 74.47 28.73 47.18
C ALA A 165 74.77 30.19 47.55
N ASN A 166 73.81 31.11 47.30
CA ASN A 166 73.90 32.52 47.70
C ASN A 166 73.67 32.77 49.18
N GLN A 167 73.14 31.83 49.95
CA GLN A 167 72.97 31.93 51.40
C GLN A 167 74.20 31.43 52.18
N GLU A 168 74.99 30.63 51.56
CA GLU A 168 76.24 30.08 52.17
C GLU A 168 77.49 30.92 51.89
N ALA A 169 77.41 31.93 51.02
CA ALA A 169 78.49 32.87 50.68
C ALA A 169 78.40 34.17 51.48
#